data_c3e607a7d1ae45fe9fb12379047bfa6d
#
_entry.id   c3e607a7d1ae45fe9fb12379047bfa6d
#
_cell.length_a   1.000
_cell.length_b   1.000
_cell.length_c   1.000
_cell.angle_alpha   90.00
_cell.angle_beta   90.00
_cell.angle_gamma   90.00
#
_symmetry.space_group_name_H-M   'P 1'
#
loop_
_entity.id
_entity.type
_entity.pdbx_description
1 polymer ?
#
loop_
_entity_poly.entity_id
_entity_poly.type
_entity_poly.pdbx_seq_one_letter_code
_entity_poly.pdbx_strand_id
1 'polypeptide(L)'
;LANWPDYPDGLTVGVTTIGQICTDASGRYDYTPPFRLGERLIPFYGVKLCEGVTFSRNLLTDLGTIHLLRAMAKIEVACVTPGWNISGVALQRYNAAGYCAPADVCGFGDYSWPDYVETLHLVGGRNDAAPKSLDFAPSAQGAFVAYVPEYRNLAEGATGVRAEDAAELRVTFRESGDREYPVEFKYYTSAPAGSRLGDPFDIRRNYYYKFTITKAAEPLVAVDVYPYEEVELDPGFGLQTASKNEQRNEK
;
A
#
# COMPACT_ATOMS: atom_id res chain seq x y z
N LEU A 1 3.88 -1.07 -15.52
CA LEU A 1 3.85 0.00 -14.52
C LEU A 1 2.70 0.95 -14.82
N ALA A 2 1.91 1.30 -13.81
CA ALA A 2 0.84 2.28 -13.95
C ALA A 2 1.00 3.35 -12.85
N ASN A 3 0.51 4.58 -13.15
CA ASN A 3 0.60 5.71 -12.23
C ASN A 3 2.04 6.04 -11.78
N TRP A 4 3.00 5.80 -12.63
CA TRP A 4 4.39 6.13 -12.35
C TRP A 4 4.59 7.65 -12.43
N PRO A 5 5.08 8.32 -11.38
CA PRO A 5 5.16 9.78 -11.34
C PRO A 5 6.19 10.34 -12.33
N ASP A 6 7.28 9.61 -12.53
CA ASP A 6 8.34 9.98 -13.46
C ASP A 6 8.63 8.77 -14.33
N TYR A 7 8.29 8.85 -15.61
CA TYR A 7 8.65 7.80 -16.55
C TYR A 7 10.17 7.61 -16.47
N PRO A 8 10.66 6.39 -16.22
CA PRO A 8 12.08 6.22 -15.99
C PRO A 8 12.84 6.68 -17.22
N ASP A 9 13.51 7.83 -17.11
CA ASP A 9 14.49 8.26 -18.08
C ASP A 9 15.59 7.19 -18.15
N GLY A 10 15.82 6.63 -19.32
CA GLY A 10 16.89 5.67 -19.52
C GLY A 10 16.46 4.23 -19.82
N LEU A 11 15.16 3.96 -20.02
CA LEU A 11 14.75 2.66 -20.59
C LEU A 11 15.23 2.56 -22.03
N THR A 12 16.10 1.58 -22.30
CA THR A 12 16.60 1.30 -23.66
C THR A 12 15.94 0.01 -24.16
N VAL A 13 15.22 0.12 -25.27
CA VAL A 13 14.54 -1.01 -25.90
C VAL A 13 15.54 -2.11 -26.25
N GLY A 14 15.28 -3.34 -25.82
CA GLY A 14 16.14 -4.50 -26.04
C GLY A 14 17.39 -4.57 -25.14
N VAL A 15 17.58 -3.61 -24.21
CA VAL A 15 18.73 -3.56 -23.29
C VAL A 15 18.30 -3.58 -21.85
N THR A 16 17.33 -2.73 -21.46
CA THR A 16 16.85 -2.64 -20.08
C THR A 16 16.05 -3.88 -19.71
N THR A 17 16.46 -4.58 -18.68
CA THR A 17 15.79 -5.77 -18.17
C THR A 17 14.71 -5.42 -17.17
N ILE A 18 13.73 -6.31 -16.97
CA ILE A 18 12.70 -6.16 -15.93
C ILE A 18 13.36 -6.08 -14.55
N GLY A 19 14.37 -6.90 -14.29
CA GLY A 19 15.12 -6.85 -13.03
C GLY A 19 15.69 -5.46 -12.75
N GLN A 20 16.26 -4.79 -13.74
CA GLN A 20 16.74 -3.42 -13.59
C GLN A 20 15.61 -2.43 -13.25
N ILE A 21 14.46 -2.54 -13.94
CA ILE A 21 13.29 -1.70 -13.63
C ILE A 21 12.84 -1.89 -12.17
N CYS A 22 13.01 -3.08 -11.62
CA CYS A 22 12.52 -3.42 -10.29
C CYS A 22 13.50 -3.05 -9.16
N THR A 23 14.82 -3.06 -9.43
CA THR A 23 15.86 -2.92 -8.40
C THR A 23 16.66 -1.64 -8.47
N ASP A 24 16.77 -1.04 -9.64
CA ASP A 24 17.58 0.16 -9.85
C ASP A 24 16.82 1.44 -9.43
N ALA A 25 17.52 2.56 -9.49
CA ALA A 25 16.93 3.87 -9.20
C ALA A 25 15.70 4.18 -10.06
N SER A 26 15.64 3.63 -11.27
CA SER A 26 14.46 3.74 -12.17
C SER A 26 13.19 3.07 -11.64
N GLY A 27 13.30 2.08 -10.78
CA GLY A 27 12.16 1.39 -10.14
C GLY A 27 11.73 2.01 -8.81
N ARG A 28 12.48 3.00 -8.33
CA ARG A 28 12.24 3.69 -7.08
C ARG A 28 11.28 4.87 -7.27
N TYR A 29 10.46 5.14 -6.26
CA TYR A 29 9.70 6.38 -6.14
C TYR A 29 10.07 7.10 -4.84
N ASP A 30 10.08 8.43 -4.89
CA ASP A 30 10.25 9.26 -3.71
C ASP A 30 8.89 9.51 -3.04
N TYR A 31 8.88 9.42 -1.72
CA TYR A 31 7.70 9.65 -0.91
C TYR A 31 7.84 10.94 -0.11
N THR A 32 6.93 11.87 -0.36
CA THR A 32 6.82 13.12 0.40
C THR A 32 5.42 13.22 0.98
N PRO A 33 5.27 13.20 2.31
CA PRO A 33 3.96 13.39 2.94
C PRO A 33 3.51 14.87 2.90
N PRO A 34 2.19 15.13 3.04
CA PRO A 34 1.12 14.15 3.02
C PRO A 34 0.86 13.60 1.60
N PHE A 35 0.66 12.29 1.49
CA PHE A 35 0.24 11.69 0.23
C PHE A 35 -1.29 11.72 0.15
N ARG A 36 -1.83 12.51 -0.79
CA ARG A 36 -3.27 12.69 -0.96
C ARG A 36 -3.72 12.11 -2.30
N LEU A 37 -4.68 11.20 -2.26
CA LEU A 37 -5.36 10.74 -3.46
C LEU A 37 -6.07 11.92 -4.14
N GLY A 38 -5.91 12.03 -5.46
CA GLY A 38 -6.41 13.17 -6.24
C GLY A 38 -5.33 14.20 -6.58
N GLU A 39 -4.32 14.37 -5.72
CA GLU A 39 -3.13 15.18 -6.03
C GLU A 39 -2.00 14.33 -6.60
N ARG A 40 -1.90 13.07 -6.14
CA ARG A 40 -0.92 12.08 -6.56
C ARG A 40 -1.58 10.73 -6.75
N LEU A 41 -1.01 9.91 -7.63
CA LEU A 41 -1.47 8.56 -7.92
C LEU A 41 -0.53 7.56 -7.26
N ILE A 42 -1.11 6.52 -6.63
CA ILE A 42 -0.33 5.40 -6.09
C ILE A 42 0.31 4.65 -7.27
N PRO A 43 1.63 4.41 -7.25
CA PRO A 43 2.27 3.59 -8.26
C PRO A 43 1.78 2.14 -8.19
N PHE A 44 1.60 1.51 -9.36
CA PHE A 44 1.21 0.12 -9.49
C PHE A 44 2.23 -0.66 -10.28
N TYR A 45 2.39 -1.91 -9.91
CA TYR A 45 3.18 -2.88 -10.63
C TYR A 45 2.34 -4.10 -11.00
N GLY A 46 2.51 -4.59 -12.23
CA GLY A 46 1.95 -5.85 -12.67
C GLY A 46 2.76 -6.39 -13.81
N VAL A 47 2.89 -7.72 -13.87
CA VAL A 47 3.57 -8.43 -14.95
C VAL A 47 2.73 -9.62 -15.36
N LYS A 48 2.73 -9.91 -16.65
CA LYS A 48 2.13 -11.12 -17.21
C LYS A 48 3.01 -11.63 -18.34
N LEU A 49 3.36 -12.90 -18.29
CA LEU A 49 4.00 -13.57 -19.40
C LEU A 49 2.91 -14.05 -20.40
N CYS A 50 3.04 -13.64 -21.63
CA CYS A 50 2.17 -14.06 -22.71
C CYS A 50 3.00 -14.83 -23.76
N GLU A 51 2.91 -16.14 -23.75
CA GLU A 51 3.60 -17.00 -24.71
C GLU A 51 2.74 -17.28 -25.95
N GLY A 52 3.37 -17.40 -27.11
CA GLY A 52 2.70 -17.76 -28.36
C GLY A 52 1.73 -16.72 -28.92
N VAL A 53 1.78 -15.48 -28.44
CA VAL A 53 0.90 -14.41 -28.89
C VAL A 53 1.38 -13.86 -30.22
N THR A 54 0.49 -13.84 -31.20
CA THR A 54 0.74 -13.22 -32.51
C THR A 54 -0.05 -11.91 -32.60
N PHE A 55 0.65 -10.81 -32.74
CA PHE A 55 0.03 -9.51 -32.95
C PHE A 55 -0.33 -9.30 -34.43
N SER A 56 -1.57 -8.91 -34.69
CA SER A 56 -2.04 -8.52 -36.01
C SER A 56 -2.39 -7.04 -36.03
N ARG A 57 -2.09 -6.36 -37.14
CA ARG A 57 -2.40 -4.93 -37.29
C ARG A 57 -3.89 -4.60 -37.21
N ASN A 58 -4.75 -5.57 -37.52
CA ASN A 58 -6.17 -5.34 -37.68
C ASN A 58 -7.07 -6.08 -36.71
N LEU A 59 -6.48 -6.79 -35.72
CA LEU A 59 -7.22 -7.57 -34.73
C LEU A 59 -6.79 -7.17 -33.33
N LEU A 60 -7.77 -7.04 -32.46
CA LEU A 60 -7.51 -6.96 -31.01
C LEU A 60 -6.96 -8.29 -30.54
N THR A 61 -5.86 -8.26 -29.83
CA THR A 61 -5.28 -9.43 -29.19
C THR A 61 -5.61 -9.34 -27.70
N ASP A 62 -6.43 -10.27 -27.22
CA ASP A 62 -6.74 -10.40 -25.81
C ASP A 62 -5.54 -11.03 -25.08
N LEU A 63 -4.93 -10.28 -24.18
CA LEU A 63 -3.85 -10.74 -23.33
C LEU A 63 -4.35 -11.28 -21.98
N GLY A 64 -5.68 -11.25 -21.77
CA GLY A 64 -6.30 -11.62 -20.50
C GLY A 64 -6.01 -10.63 -19.37
N THR A 65 -6.31 -11.02 -18.14
CA THR A 65 -6.19 -10.16 -16.96
C THR A 65 -4.73 -9.96 -16.54
N ILE A 66 -4.38 -8.74 -16.17
CA ILE A 66 -3.11 -8.39 -15.51
C ILE A 66 -3.46 -7.85 -14.12
N HIS A 67 -2.98 -8.51 -13.09
CA HIS A 67 -3.16 -8.07 -11.71
C HIS A 67 -2.16 -6.96 -11.38
N LEU A 68 -2.64 -5.89 -10.76
CA LEU A 68 -1.83 -4.74 -10.38
C LEU A 68 -1.70 -4.65 -8.86
N LEU A 69 -0.46 -4.60 -8.38
CA LEU A 69 -0.13 -4.40 -6.97
C LEU A 69 0.15 -2.92 -6.69
N ARG A 70 -0.46 -2.38 -5.67
CA ARG A 70 -0.14 -1.03 -5.19
C ARG A 70 1.23 -1.04 -4.50
N ALA A 71 2.06 -0.05 -4.80
CA ALA A 71 3.38 0.08 -4.19
C ALA A 71 3.34 0.63 -2.75
N MET A 72 2.16 0.99 -2.25
CA MET A 72 1.95 1.57 -0.92
C MET A 72 0.96 0.77 -0.11
N ALA A 73 1.06 0.91 1.21
CA ALA A 73 0.06 0.50 2.18
C ALA A 73 -0.94 1.64 2.44
N LYS A 74 -2.19 1.28 2.78
CA LYS A 74 -3.17 2.19 3.38
C LYS A 74 -3.25 1.93 4.88
N ILE A 75 -3.18 2.99 5.68
CA ILE A 75 -3.42 2.92 7.13
C ILE A 75 -4.60 3.81 7.44
N GLU A 76 -5.56 3.28 8.18
CA GLU A 76 -6.74 4.00 8.63
C GLU A 76 -6.89 3.83 10.14
N VAL A 77 -7.16 4.93 10.84
CA VAL A 77 -7.39 4.95 12.29
C VAL A 77 -8.74 5.58 12.57
N ALA A 78 -9.60 4.86 13.25
CA ALA A 78 -10.92 5.32 13.65
C ALA A 78 -11.17 5.06 15.14
N CYS A 79 -12.01 5.88 15.78
CA CYS A 79 -12.48 5.64 17.14
C CYS A 79 -14.00 5.39 17.11
N VAL A 80 -14.41 4.31 17.73
CA VAL A 80 -15.84 3.96 17.88
C VAL A 80 -16.32 4.07 19.33
N THR A 81 -15.47 4.60 20.23
CA THR A 81 -15.83 4.82 21.63
C THR A 81 -16.76 6.03 21.73
N PRO A 82 -17.99 5.88 22.27
CA PRO A 82 -18.91 6.99 22.43
C PRO A 82 -18.31 8.14 23.26
N GLY A 83 -18.46 9.37 22.77
CA GLY A 83 -17.97 10.56 23.46
C GLY A 83 -16.47 10.82 23.34
N TRP A 84 -15.75 10.02 22.53
CA TRP A 84 -14.32 10.21 22.25
C TRP A 84 -14.10 10.50 20.78
N ASN A 85 -13.36 11.57 20.50
CA ASN A 85 -13.07 12.02 19.15
C ASN A 85 -11.56 12.16 18.95
N ILE A 86 -11.05 11.51 17.92
CA ILE A 86 -9.66 11.68 17.54
C ILE A 86 -9.45 13.12 17.08
N SER A 87 -8.47 13.82 17.65
CA SER A 87 -8.04 15.15 17.24
C SER A 87 -6.84 15.11 16.30
N GLY A 88 -6.04 14.05 16.35
CA GLY A 88 -4.89 13.86 15.47
C GLY A 88 -4.38 12.43 15.48
N VAL A 89 -3.76 12.04 14.38
CA VAL A 89 -3.02 10.79 14.25
C VAL A 89 -1.71 11.10 13.54
N ALA A 90 -0.60 10.66 14.09
CA ALA A 90 0.71 10.76 13.47
C ALA A 90 1.37 9.37 13.41
N LEU A 91 2.03 9.05 12.31
CA LEU A 91 2.92 7.91 12.19
C LEU A 91 4.33 8.36 12.52
N GLN A 92 4.92 7.76 13.55
CA GLN A 92 6.33 7.93 13.85
C GLN A 92 7.12 6.91 13.04
N ARG A 93 8.09 7.38 12.28
CA ARG A 93 8.97 6.61 11.40
C ARG A 93 8.25 6.03 10.16
N TYR A 94 8.72 6.46 9.02
CA TYR A 94 8.31 5.96 7.70
C TYR A 94 9.49 6.08 6.74
N ASN A 95 9.47 5.33 5.64
CA ASN A 95 10.48 5.43 4.59
C ASN A 95 10.13 6.55 3.60
N ALA A 96 11.11 7.39 3.25
CA ALA A 96 10.93 8.49 2.30
C ALA A 96 11.00 8.04 0.84
N ALA A 97 11.15 6.75 0.60
CA ALA A 97 11.18 6.18 -0.73
C ALA A 97 10.71 4.72 -0.69
N GLY A 98 10.28 4.21 -1.83
CA GLY A 98 9.93 2.82 -2.03
C GLY A 98 10.20 2.38 -3.46
N TYR A 99 10.10 1.08 -3.72
CA TYR A 99 10.12 0.54 -5.06
C TYR A 99 8.71 0.31 -5.58
N CYS A 100 8.50 0.49 -6.88
CA CYS A 100 7.21 0.20 -7.51
C CYS A 100 6.93 -1.31 -7.51
N ALA A 101 7.93 -2.08 -7.90
CA ALA A 101 7.84 -3.54 -7.94
C ALA A 101 8.10 -4.17 -6.57
N PRO A 102 7.52 -5.35 -6.27
CA PRO A 102 7.88 -6.14 -5.10
C PRO A 102 9.32 -6.67 -5.19
N ALA A 103 9.88 -7.15 -4.08
CA ALA A 103 11.25 -7.68 -4.04
C ALA A 103 11.43 -8.93 -4.91
N ASP A 104 10.43 -9.77 -4.94
CA ASP A 104 10.44 -11.01 -5.71
C ASP A 104 9.66 -10.85 -7.02
N VAL A 105 10.31 -10.21 -7.98
CA VAL A 105 9.69 -9.85 -9.28
C VAL A 105 10.05 -10.80 -10.40
N CYS A 106 10.93 -11.74 -10.17
CA CYS A 106 11.53 -12.53 -11.24
C CYS A 106 10.80 -13.83 -11.53
N GLY A 107 9.78 -14.17 -10.76
CA GLY A 107 8.90 -15.29 -11.05
C GLY A 107 7.95 -14.94 -12.19
N PHE A 108 8.35 -15.20 -13.43
CA PHE A 108 7.41 -15.26 -14.57
C PHE A 108 6.53 -16.52 -14.46
N GLY A 109 6.16 -16.93 -13.29
CA GLY A 109 5.20 -18.00 -13.05
C GLY A 109 3.80 -17.44 -12.84
N ASP A 110 2.84 -18.32 -12.70
CA ASP A 110 1.49 -17.95 -12.32
C ASP A 110 1.56 -17.08 -11.06
N TYR A 111 1.22 -15.83 -11.26
CA TYR A 111 1.12 -14.85 -10.22
C TYR A 111 -0.01 -15.25 -9.29
N SER A 112 0.27 -16.04 -8.30
CA SER A 112 -0.67 -16.34 -7.24
C SER A 112 -0.59 -15.22 -6.21
N TRP A 113 -1.57 -14.37 -6.18
CA TRP A 113 -1.89 -13.53 -5.04
C TRP A 113 -2.13 -14.44 -3.81
N PRO A 114 -1.48 -14.29 -2.67
CA PRO A 114 -0.85 -13.11 -2.07
C PRO A 114 0.68 -13.18 -1.92
N ASP A 115 1.36 -14.14 -2.50
CA ASP A 115 2.77 -14.52 -2.23
C ASP A 115 3.78 -13.38 -2.49
N TYR A 116 3.41 -12.41 -3.32
CA TYR A 116 4.29 -11.31 -3.73
C TYR A 116 4.60 -10.26 -2.71
N VAL A 117 3.73 -10.11 -1.73
CA VAL A 117 3.82 -9.02 -0.75
C VAL A 117 4.40 -9.49 0.57
N GLU A 118 4.85 -10.73 0.64
CA GLU A 118 5.41 -11.26 1.89
C GLU A 118 6.81 -10.71 2.18
N THR A 119 7.60 -10.45 1.13
CA THR A 119 8.96 -9.92 1.28
C THR A 119 8.98 -8.41 1.06
N LEU A 120 9.44 -7.66 2.06
CA LEU A 120 9.60 -6.21 1.95
C LEU A 120 10.68 -5.85 0.92
N HIS A 121 10.38 -4.85 0.09
CA HIS A 121 11.34 -4.27 -0.85
C HIS A 121 11.73 -2.86 -0.41
N LEU A 122 12.63 -2.78 0.55
CA LEU A 122 13.10 -1.53 1.12
C LEU A 122 14.28 -0.99 0.31
N VAL A 123 14.32 0.33 0.12
CA VAL A 123 15.44 1.00 -0.55
C VAL A 123 16.72 0.77 0.27
N GLY A 124 17.73 0.18 -0.37
CA GLY A 124 18.96 -0.22 0.32
C GLY A 124 18.78 -1.36 1.33
N GLY A 125 17.67 -2.12 1.24
CA GLY A 125 17.38 -3.30 2.08
C GLY A 125 17.05 -3.00 3.55
N ARG A 126 16.89 -1.73 3.94
CA ARG A 126 16.67 -1.30 5.33
C ARG A 126 15.71 -0.12 5.41
N ASN A 127 15.19 0.14 6.61
CA ASN A 127 14.47 1.38 6.89
C ASN A 127 15.38 2.61 6.82
N ASP A 128 14.77 3.78 6.57
CA ASP A 128 15.46 5.06 6.71
C ASP A 128 15.95 5.26 8.15
N ALA A 129 17.22 5.64 8.30
CA ALA A 129 17.83 5.81 9.61
C ALA A 129 17.29 7.05 10.38
N ALA A 130 16.86 8.09 9.66
CA ALA A 130 16.38 9.30 10.30
C ALA A 130 14.91 9.14 10.74
N PRO A 131 14.58 9.43 12.00
CA PRO A 131 13.20 9.44 12.45
C PRO A 131 12.42 10.53 11.74
N LYS A 132 11.26 10.20 11.19
CA LYS A 132 10.35 11.11 10.49
C LYS A 132 8.95 10.93 11.05
N SER A 133 8.18 12.00 11.10
CA SER A 133 6.77 11.97 11.51
C SER A 133 5.87 12.40 10.36
N LEU A 134 4.74 11.74 10.24
CA LEU A 134 3.72 11.97 9.23
C LEU A 134 2.36 12.13 9.89
N ASP A 135 1.73 13.29 9.72
CA ASP A 135 0.36 13.51 10.16
C ASP A 135 -0.65 12.94 9.16
N PHE A 136 -1.67 12.23 9.66
CA PHE A 136 -2.73 11.67 8.85
C PHE A 136 -3.76 12.72 8.46
N ALA A 137 -4.31 12.59 7.28
CA ALA A 137 -5.42 13.42 6.85
C ALA A 137 -6.77 12.85 7.36
N PRO A 138 -7.67 13.72 7.86
CA PRO A 138 -9.03 13.28 8.21
C PRO A 138 -9.79 12.92 6.93
N SER A 139 -10.54 11.81 6.98
CA SER A 139 -11.47 11.40 5.93
C SER A 139 -12.86 12.00 6.14
N ALA A 140 -13.70 11.95 5.10
CA ALA A 140 -15.09 12.40 5.19
C ALA A 140 -15.93 11.58 6.21
N GLN A 141 -15.50 10.36 6.54
CA GLN A 141 -16.14 9.49 7.51
C GLN A 141 -15.62 9.65 8.94
N GLY A 142 -14.75 10.64 9.19
CA GLY A 142 -14.20 10.92 10.52
C GLY A 142 -13.04 10.01 10.94
N ALA A 143 -12.58 9.12 10.07
CA ALA A 143 -11.34 8.37 10.27
C ALA A 143 -10.13 9.20 9.79
N PHE A 144 -8.96 8.85 10.25
CA PHE A 144 -7.69 9.41 9.81
C PHE A 144 -6.98 8.42 8.88
N VAL A 145 -6.51 8.88 7.72
CA VAL A 145 -5.97 8.02 6.67
C VAL A 145 -4.61 8.49 6.21
N ALA A 146 -3.70 7.56 6.00
CA ALA A 146 -2.44 7.78 5.31
C ALA A 146 -2.13 6.65 4.33
N TYR A 147 -1.37 6.98 3.28
CA TYR A 147 -0.77 6.02 2.35
C TYR A 147 0.74 6.13 2.52
N VAL A 148 1.40 5.00 2.74
CA VAL A 148 2.83 4.97 3.10
C VAL A 148 3.57 3.87 2.35
N PRO A 149 4.88 4.06 2.09
CA PRO A 149 5.74 2.98 1.62
C PRO A 149 5.84 1.84 2.63
N GLU A 150 6.40 0.74 2.20
CA GLU A 150 6.73 -0.38 3.08
C GLU A 150 7.69 0.03 4.19
N TYR A 151 7.50 -0.58 5.37
CA TYR A 151 8.35 -0.34 6.54
C TYR A 151 8.51 -1.63 7.35
N ARG A 152 9.75 -1.95 7.74
CA ARG A 152 10.06 -3.12 8.56
C ARG A 152 9.86 -2.80 10.03
N ASN A 153 8.95 -3.51 10.67
CA ASN A 153 8.71 -3.44 12.12
C ASN A 153 9.28 -4.65 12.86
N LEU A 154 9.60 -5.72 12.13
CA LEU A 154 10.20 -6.93 12.70
C LEU A 154 11.72 -6.78 12.76
N ALA A 155 12.31 -7.25 13.85
CA ALA A 155 13.76 -7.36 13.98
C ALA A 155 14.31 -8.33 12.93
N GLU A 156 15.43 -7.98 12.31
CA GLU A 156 16.03 -8.77 11.26
C GLU A 156 16.43 -10.17 11.78
N GLY A 157 16.02 -11.20 11.03
CA GLY A 157 16.30 -12.60 11.37
C GLY A 157 15.54 -13.15 12.57
N ALA A 158 14.59 -12.39 13.13
CA ALA A 158 13.81 -12.81 14.30
C ALA A 158 12.31 -12.82 13.98
N THR A 159 11.64 -13.92 14.28
CA THR A 159 10.18 -14.03 14.12
C THR A 159 9.47 -13.51 15.38
N GLY A 160 8.48 -12.63 15.20
CA GLY A 160 7.66 -12.13 16.30
C GLY A 160 8.36 -11.16 17.25
N VAL A 161 9.55 -10.65 16.89
CA VAL A 161 10.29 -9.67 17.68
C VAL A 161 10.21 -8.31 17.03
N ARG A 162 9.76 -7.30 17.79
CA ARG A 162 9.68 -5.91 17.32
C ARG A 162 11.07 -5.30 17.19
N ALA A 163 11.34 -4.61 16.09
CA ALA A 163 12.57 -3.85 15.90
C ALA A 163 12.61 -2.62 16.84
N GLU A 164 13.80 -2.17 17.21
CA GLU A 164 13.97 -0.95 18.03
C GLU A 164 13.52 0.31 17.26
N ASP A 165 13.67 0.31 15.95
CA ASP A 165 13.26 1.37 15.04
C ASP A 165 11.87 1.17 14.44
N ALA A 166 11.06 0.24 14.97
CA ALA A 166 9.72 -0.02 14.47
C ALA A 166 8.85 1.23 14.47
N ALA A 167 8.00 1.35 13.45
CA ALA A 167 7.02 2.41 13.34
C ALA A 167 5.97 2.31 14.46
N GLU A 168 5.38 3.45 14.82
CA GLU A 168 4.36 3.56 15.86
C GLU A 168 3.37 4.67 15.50
N LEU A 169 2.09 4.45 15.73
CA LEU A 169 1.09 5.50 15.64
C LEU A 169 1.01 6.27 16.95
N ARG A 170 0.84 7.58 16.85
CA ARG A 170 0.51 8.49 17.96
C ARG A 170 -0.91 9.01 17.73
N VAL A 171 -1.81 8.66 18.60
CA VAL A 171 -3.21 9.06 18.52
C VAL A 171 -3.52 10.05 19.63
N THR A 172 -4.10 11.19 19.27
CA THR A 172 -4.56 12.21 20.22
C THR A 172 -6.07 12.30 20.21
N PHE A 173 -6.67 12.59 21.36
CA PHE A 173 -8.10 12.76 21.53
C PHE A 173 -8.40 14.13 22.13
N ARG A 174 -9.48 14.77 21.67
CA ARG A 174 -9.96 16.06 22.18
C ARG A 174 -10.25 16.01 23.68
N GLU A 175 -10.82 14.90 24.13
CA GLU A 175 -11.27 14.70 25.51
C GLU A 175 -10.12 14.45 26.49
N SER A 176 -8.93 14.12 25.99
CA SER A 176 -7.74 13.85 26.83
C SER A 176 -6.78 15.05 26.98
N GLY A 177 -7.14 16.21 26.43
CA GLY A 177 -6.27 17.40 26.49
C GLY A 177 -4.96 17.21 25.73
N ASP A 178 -5.06 16.70 24.50
CA ASP A 178 -3.92 16.46 23.57
C ASP A 178 -2.88 15.45 24.06
N ARG A 179 -3.25 14.60 25.00
CA ARG A 179 -2.38 13.48 25.38
C ARG A 179 -2.24 12.49 24.23
N GLU A 180 -1.00 12.13 23.91
CA GLU A 180 -0.67 11.13 22.90
C GLU A 180 -0.74 9.72 23.46
N TYR A 181 -1.36 8.83 22.70
CA TYR A 181 -1.46 7.39 22.98
C TYR A 181 -0.69 6.63 21.90
N PRO A 182 0.36 5.87 22.28
CA PRO A 182 1.09 5.05 21.33
C PRO A 182 0.28 3.81 20.94
N VAL A 183 0.26 3.52 19.63
CA VAL A 183 -0.34 2.32 19.06
C VAL A 183 0.68 1.64 18.17
N GLU A 184 1.07 0.43 18.54
CA GLU A 184 2.06 -0.36 17.82
C GLU A 184 1.43 -1.13 16.66
N PHE A 185 2.24 -1.49 15.66
CA PHE A 185 1.85 -2.38 14.59
C PHE A 185 1.96 -3.83 15.05
N LYS A 186 0.94 -4.31 15.75
CA LYS A 186 0.83 -5.68 16.27
C LYS A 186 -0.61 -6.19 16.26
N TYR A 187 -0.80 -7.49 16.37
CA TYR A 187 -2.12 -8.10 16.44
C TYR A 187 -2.71 -7.93 17.85
N TYR A 188 -3.81 -7.16 17.97
CA TYR A 188 -4.45 -6.84 19.26
C TYR A 188 -5.58 -7.79 19.63
N THR A 189 -6.46 -8.13 18.69
CA THR A 189 -7.70 -8.88 18.93
C THR A 189 -7.79 -10.19 18.14
N SER A 190 -7.16 -10.24 16.99
CA SER A 190 -7.10 -11.42 16.12
C SER A 190 -5.72 -11.49 15.47
N ALA A 191 -5.25 -12.69 15.20
CA ALA A 191 -4.00 -12.92 14.47
C ALA A 191 -4.25 -13.99 13.39
N PRO A 192 -3.62 -13.85 12.20
CA PRO A 192 -3.71 -14.86 11.15
C PRO A 192 -3.03 -16.16 11.58
N ALA A 193 -3.30 -17.23 10.83
CA ALA A 193 -2.66 -18.53 11.07
C ALA A 193 -1.12 -18.39 11.07
N GLY A 194 -0.48 -18.96 12.08
CA GLY A 194 0.98 -18.86 12.28
C GLY A 194 1.46 -17.67 13.11
N SER A 195 0.59 -16.69 13.42
CA SER A 195 0.88 -15.54 14.29
C SER A 195 0.12 -15.62 15.61
N ARG A 196 0.53 -14.85 16.61
CA ARG A 196 -0.07 -14.78 17.95
C ARG A 196 -0.52 -13.35 18.25
N LEU A 197 -1.44 -13.22 19.19
CA LEU A 197 -1.77 -11.90 19.75
C LEU A 197 -0.52 -11.27 20.38
N GLY A 198 -0.29 -10.01 20.07
CA GLY A 198 0.89 -9.26 20.50
C GLY A 198 2.08 -9.34 19.53
N ASP A 199 2.10 -10.29 18.60
CA ASP A 199 3.14 -10.36 17.58
C ASP A 199 3.12 -9.09 16.71
N PRO A 200 4.27 -8.46 16.49
CA PRO A 200 4.39 -7.32 15.58
C PRO A 200 4.26 -7.77 14.12
N PHE A 201 3.89 -6.83 13.25
CA PHE A 201 3.87 -7.05 11.82
C PHE A 201 4.45 -5.86 11.05
N ASP A 202 4.99 -6.14 9.87
CA ASP A 202 5.54 -5.14 8.96
C ASP A 202 4.43 -4.36 8.23
N ILE A 203 4.73 -3.12 7.84
CA ILE A 203 3.88 -2.37 6.91
C ILE A 203 4.27 -2.81 5.51
N ARG A 204 3.39 -3.56 4.85
CA ARG A 204 3.61 -4.15 3.53
C ARG A 204 2.79 -3.41 2.47
N ARG A 205 3.35 -3.27 1.28
CA ARG A 205 2.61 -2.77 0.11
C ARG A 205 1.30 -3.54 -0.10
N ASN A 206 0.35 -2.90 -0.72
CA ASN A 206 -0.92 -3.49 -1.12
C ASN A 206 -1.74 -4.09 0.04
N TYR A 207 -1.45 -3.71 1.30
CA TYR A 207 -2.24 -4.03 2.47
C TYR A 207 -2.97 -2.81 3.00
N TYR A 208 -4.15 -3.06 3.58
CA TYR A 208 -4.97 -2.09 4.28
C TYR A 208 -5.00 -2.45 5.76
N TYR A 209 -4.43 -1.57 6.58
CA TYR A 209 -4.38 -1.68 8.04
C TYR A 209 -5.44 -0.79 8.64
N LYS A 210 -6.49 -1.39 9.20
CA LYS A 210 -7.57 -0.67 9.86
C LYS A 210 -7.46 -0.79 11.37
N PHE A 211 -7.10 0.32 12.02
CA PHE A 211 -7.04 0.42 13.47
C PHE A 211 -8.35 1.00 13.98
N THR A 212 -9.11 0.21 14.75
CA THR A 212 -10.36 0.63 15.38
C THR A 212 -10.17 0.73 16.88
N ILE A 213 -10.23 1.94 17.43
CA ILE A 213 -10.09 2.18 18.86
C ILE A 213 -11.47 2.04 19.50
N THR A 214 -11.61 1.03 20.36
CA THR A 214 -12.89 0.66 20.99
C THR A 214 -13.00 1.14 22.42
N LYS A 215 -11.88 1.53 23.06
CA LYS A 215 -11.86 2.05 24.43
C LYS A 215 -10.72 3.05 24.56
N ALA A 216 -11.03 4.32 24.80
CA ALA A 216 -10.06 5.39 24.82
C ALA A 216 -9.40 5.66 26.18
N ALA A 217 -10.00 5.24 27.29
CA ALA A 217 -9.44 5.43 28.65
C ALA A 217 -8.23 4.51 28.93
N GLU A 218 -8.22 3.34 28.33
CA GLU A 218 -7.09 2.43 28.17
C GLU A 218 -7.25 1.92 26.74
N PRO A 219 -6.43 2.34 25.78
CA PRO A 219 -6.71 2.09 24.37
C PRO A 219 -6.73 0.58 24.08
N LEU A 220 -7.93 0.01 24.08
CA LEU A 220 -8.20 -1.27 23.46
C LEU A 220 -8.29 -0.98 21.97
N VAL A 221 -7.31 -1.44 21.23
CA VAL A 221 -7.22 -1.27 19.80
C VAL A 221 -7.56 -2.60 19.15
N ALA A 222 -8.51 -2.60 18.23
CA ALA A 222 -8.68 -3.69 17.29
C ALA A 222 -7.92 -3.33 16.01
N VAL A 223 -7.17 -4.26 15.46
CA VAL A 223 -6.48 -4.08 14.19
C VAL A 223 -6.94 -5.15 13.24
N ASP A 224 -7.52 -4.72 12.15
CA ASP A 224 -7.86 -5.58 11.03
C ASP A 224 -6.87 -5.32 9.88
N VAL A 225 -6.27 -6.38 9.38
CA VAL A 225 -5.32 -6.33 8.28
C VAL A 225 -5.95 -7.03 7.09
N TYR A 226 -6.22 -6.29 6.04
CA TYR A 226 -6.81 -6.82 4.81
C TYR A 226 -5.83 -6.70 3.64
N PRO A 227 -5.78 -7.68 2.72
CA PRO A 227 -5.28 -7.38 1.39
C PRO A 227 -6.13 -6.24 0.81
N TYR A 228 -5.51 -5.35 0.07
CA TYR A 228 -6.24 -4.28 -0.60
C TYR A 228 -7.15 -4.92 -1.65
N GLU A 229 -8.44 -4.56 -1.67
CA GLU A 229 -9.39 -5.12 -2.62
C GLU A 229 -8.92 -4.98 -4.07
N GLU A 230 -9.10 -6.03 -4.86
CA GLU A 230 -8.90 -5.99 -6.31
C GLU A 230 -9.86 -4.97 -6.91
N VAL A 231 -9.32 -4.01 -7.65
CA VAL A 231 -10.12 -3.14 -8.51
C VAL A 231 -9.86 -3.60 -9.94
N GLU A 232 -10.89 -4.12 -10.58
CA GLU A 232 -10.84 -4.39 -12.02
C GLU A 232 -10.78 -3.04 -12.76
N LEU A 233 -9.61 -2.73 -13.30
CA LEU A 233 -9.44 -1.58 -14.18
C LEU A 233 -9.64 -2.09 -15.61
N ASP A 234 -10.68 -1.63 -16.27
CA ASP A 234 -10.79 -1.72 -17.74
C ASP A 234 -9.98 -0.56 -18.34
N PRO A 235 -8.76 -0.82 -18.82
CA PRO A 235 -7.98 0.19 -19.49
C PRO A 235 -8.59 0.39 -20.88
N GLY A 236 -9.61 1.19 -20.99
CA GLY A 236 -10.20 1.56 -22.28
C GLY A 236 -9.15 2.13 -23.22
N PHE A 237 -8.43 1.29 -23.92
CA PHE A 237 -7.51 1.68 -24.98
C PHE A 237 -8.29 2.26 -26.17
N GLY A 238 -8.71 3.52 -26.05
CA GLY A 238 -9.14 4.35 -27.17
C GLY A 238 -10.36 3.89 -27.97
N LEU A 239 -11.02 2.81 -27.60
CA LEU A 239 -12.32 2.45 -28.13
C LEU A 239 -13.38 3.06 -27.20
N GLN A 240 -13.91 4.23 -27.56
CA GLN A 240 -15.18 4.66 -27.03
C GLN A 240 -16.20 3.59 -27.41
N THR A 241 -16.54 2.70 -26.51
CA THR A 241 -17.79 1.96 -26.62
C THR A 241 -18.88 3.00 -26.60
N ALA A 242 -19.55 3.21 -27.75
CA ALA A 242 -20.71 4.07 -27.85
C ALA A 242 -21.64 3.73 -26.69
N SER A 243 -21.88 4.71 -25.82
CA SER A 243 -22.70 4.53 -24.63
C SER A 243 -24.08 4.02 -25.09
N LYS A 244 -24.53 2.91 -24.49
CA LYS A 244 -25.86 2.34 -24.66
C LYS A 244 -27.01 3.25 -24.18
N ASN A 245 -26.81 4.56 -24.12
CA ASN A 245 -27.78 5.52 -23.60
C ASN A 245 -28.54 6.32 -24.67
N GLU A 246 -28.44 5.97 -25.93
CA GLU A 246 -29.26 6.62 -26.99
C GLU A 246 -30.40 5.77 -27.54
N GLN A 247 -31.00 4.90 -26.73
CA GLN A 247 -32.25 4.24 -27.10
C GLN A 247 -33.32 4.36 -26.02
N ARG A 248 -33.68 5.57 -25.64
CA ARG A 248 -34.92 5.81 -24.88
C ARG A 248 -35.44 7.22 -25.05
N ASN A 249 -35.74 7.61 -26.28
CA ASN A 249 -36.70 8.70 -26.54
C ASN A 249 -37.12 8.68 -28.01
N GLU A 250 -37.87 7.67 -28.36
CA GLU A 250 -38.81 7.75 -29.48
C GLU A 250 -39.95 6.76 -29.22
N LYS A 251 -40.98 7.24 -28.49
CA LYS A 251 -42.40 6.94 -28.70
C LYS A 251 -43.24 7.84 -27.79
#